data_cec8443e975386225ca0fd5ec20c207b
#
_entry.id   cec8443e975386225ca0fd5ec20c207b
#
_cell.length_a   1.000
_cell.length_b   1.000
_cell.length_c   1.000
_cell.angle_alpha   90.00
_cell.angle_beta   90.00
_cell.angle_gamma   90.00
#
_symmetry.space_group_name_H-M   'P 1'
#
loop_
_entity.id
_entity.type
_entity.pdbx_description
1 polymer ?
#
loop_
_entity_poly.entity_id
_entity_poly.type
_entity_poly.pdbx_seq_one_letter_code
_entity_poly.pdbx_strand_id
1 'polypeptide(L)'
;MKTKTKELPKWFNGEHYSHGDTVNNPFSGEEFYLDRTELSMYDFIKGAEYVIAMRGGGEIGEMHESTIGIQREMIKGLDWFRKNSAKAYMVLLDWYDKERIWSIK
;
A
#
# COMPACT_ATOMS: atom_id res chain seq x y z
N MET A 1 7.16 23.49 14.94
CA MET A 1 6.29 23.22 14.88
C MET A 1 6.02 22.03 15.06
N LYS A 2 5.37 21.59 15.19
CA LYS A 2 5.13 20.48 15.34
C LYS A 2 4.62 19.86 14.27
N THR A 3 5.08 18.88 13.89
CA THR A 3 4.65 18.22 12.83
C THR A 3 3.45 17.49 13.19
N LYS A 4 2.52 17.42 12.30
CA LYS A 4 1.36 16.73 12.53
C LYS A 4 1.61 15.28 12.49
N THR A 5 1.17 14.52 13.37
CA THR A 5 1.35 13.08 13.36
C THR A 5 0.43 12.48 12.34
N LYS A 6 0.94 11.57 11.52
CA LYS A 6 0.11 10.88 10.56
C LYS A 6 -0.81 9.95 11.28
N GLU A 7 -1.98 9.78 10.78
CA GLU A 7 -2.94 8.88 11.34
C GLU A 7 -3.52 7.98 10.28
N LEU A 8 -3.86 6.77 10.65
CA LEU A 8 -4.50 5.87 9.73
C LEU A 8 -5.93 6.34 9.50
N PRO A 9 -6.41 6.21 8.29
CA PRO A 9 -7.76 6.68 7.99
C PRO A 9 -8.79 5.79 8.64
N LYS A 10 -10.00 6.28 8.77
CA LYS A 10 -11.06 5.54 9.43
C LYS A 10 -11.42 4.26 8.72
N TRP A 11 -11.25 4.22 7.41
CA TRP A 11 -11.58 3.01 6.68
C TRP A 11 -10.54 1.90 6.85
N PHE A 12 -9.38 2.21 7.44
CA PHE A 12 -8.32 1.23 7.58
C PHE A 12 -8.75 0.10 8.52
N ASN A 13 -8.63 -1.13 8.06
CA ASN A 13 -8.97 -2.27 8.88
C ASN A 13 -7.89 -3.30 8.92
N GLY A 14 -6.67 -2.92 8.64
CA GLY A 14 -5.54 -3.84 8.71
C GLY A 14 -4.97 -3.90 10.11
N GLU A 15 -3.81 -4.51 10.22
CA GLU A 15 -3.17 -4.65 11.51
C GLU A 15 -2.49 -3.36 11.93
N HIS A 16 -2.62 -3.02 13.20
CA HIS A 16 -1.98 -1.83 13.73
C HIS A 16 -0.69 -2.22 14.44
N TYR A 17 0.42 -1.74 13.93
CA TYR A 17 1.71 -2.06 14.51
C TYR A 17 2.03 -1.12 15.65
N SER A 18 2.79 -1.58 16.61
CA SER A 18 3.12 -0.76 17.77
C SER A 18 4.41 0.01 17.58
N HIS A 19 5.21 -0.35 16.59
CA HIS A 19 6.44 0.38 16.31
C HIS A 19 6.81 0.19 14.86
N GLY A 20 7.74 0.97 14.37
CA GLY A 20 8.13 0.92 12.98
C GLY A 20 9.19 -0.09 12.69
N ASP A 21 9.62 -0.16 11.46
CA ASP A 21 10.66 -1.08 11.04
C ASP A 21 11.18 -0.64 9.69
N THR A 22 12.29 -1.20 9.28
CA THR A 22 12.87 -0.92 7.99
C THR A 22 12.38 -1.98 7.01
N VAL A 23 11.96 -1.54 5.84
CA VAL A 23 11.52 -2.46 4.79
C VAL A 23 12.30 -2.20 3.53
N ASN A 24 12.26 -3.12 2.60
CA ASN A 24 13.01 -3.02 1.37
C ASN A 24 12.13 -3.03 0.15
N ASN A 25 12.54 -2.28 -0.86
CA ASN A 25 11.90 -2.38 -2.16
C ASN A 25 12.32 -3.74 -2.73
N PRO A 26 11.40 -4.62 -3.09
CA PRO A 26 11.75 -5.96 -3.55
C PRO A 26 12.50 -5.97 -4.87
N PHE A 27 12.44 -4.90 -5.63
CA PHE A 27 13.11 -4.86 -6.91
C PHE A 27 14.47 -4.20 -6.86
N SER A 28 14.58 -3.08 -6.16
CA SER A 28 15.84 -2.36 -6.10
C SER A 28 16.68 -2.72 -4.88
N GLY A 29 16.06 -3.26 -3.87
CA GLY A 29 16.75 -3.55 -2.62
C GLY A 29 16.90 -2.33 -1.74
N GLU A 30 16.40 -1.19 -2.17
CA GLU A 30 16.57 0.03 -1.40
C GLU A 30 15.75 -0.04 -0.11
N GLU A 31 16.34 0.35 1.00
CA GLU A 31 15.70 0.27 2.30
C GLU A 31 15.12 1.60 2.72
N PHE A 32 14.09 1.55 3.51
CA PHE A 32 13.50 2.76 4.04
C PHE A 32 12.81 2.45 5.36
N TYR A 33 13.05 3.27 6.36
CA TYR A 33 12.44 3.06 7.66
C TYR A 33 11.02 3.64 7.63
N LEU A 34 10.05 2.88 8.12
CA LEU A 34 8.67 3.33 8.22
C LEU A 34 8.29 3.38 9.69
N ASP A 35 7.60 4.44 10.10
CA ASP A 35 7.12 4.48 11.47
C ASP A 35 5.93 3.53 11.58
N ARG A 36 5.37 3.39 12.78
CA ARG A 36 4.33 2.40 12.99
C ARG A 36 3.10 2.62 12.12
N THR A 37 2.75 3.88 11.89
CA THR A 37 1.58 4.18 11.07
C THR A 37 1.84 3.83 9.61
N GLU A 38 3.01 4.20 9.12
CA GLU A 38 3.38 3.88 7.76
C GLU A 38 3.52 2.37 7.59
N LEU A 39 4.10 1.70 8.56
CA LEU A 39 4.27 0.27 8.48
C LEU A 39 2.93 -0.45 8.44
N SER A 40 1.98 0.02 9.24
CA SER A 40 0.64 -0.57 9.25
C SER A 40 0.01 -0.48 7.86
N MET A 41 0.08 0.69 7.25
CA MET A 41 -0.51 0.86 5.93
C MET A 41 0.28 0.09 4.87
N TYR A 42 1.60 0.06 4.99
CA TYR A 42 2.43 -0.67 4.03
C TYR A 42 2.08 -2.16 4.06
N ASP A 43 1.95 -2.72 5.24
CA ASP A 43 1.61 -4.13 5.39
C ASP A 43 0.21 -4.41 4.82
N PHE A 44 -0.71 -3.47 5.01
CA PHE A 44 -2.05 -3.61 4.47
C PHE A 44 -2.01 -3.66 2.94
N ILE A 45 -1.21 -2.80 2.32
CA ILE A 45 -1.09 -2.77 0.88
C ILE A 45 -0.47 -4.07 0.36
N LYS A 46 0.59 -4.54 1.02
CA LYS A 46 1.25 -5.76 0.57
C LYS A 46 0.34 -6.97 0.76
N GLY A 47 -0.44 -6.97 1.82
CA GLY A 47 -1.38 -8.06 2.05
C GLY A 47 -2.48 -8.08 1.00
N ALA A 48 -2.96 -6.89 0.62
CA ALA A 48 -3.98 -6.80 -0.41
C ALA A 48 -3.43 -7.30 -1.75
N GLU A 49 -2.20 -6.92 -2.06
CA GLU A 49 -1.56 -7.35 -3.28
C GLU A 49 -1.46 -8.88 -3.31
N TYR A 50 -1.10 -9.46 -2.19
CA TYR A 50 -0.96 -10.91 -2.09
C TYR A 50 -2.30 -11.60 -2.34
N VAL A 51 -3.36 -11.08 -1.74
CA VAL A 51 -4.68 -11.68 -1.92
C VAL A 51 -5.14 -11.59 -3.37
N ILE A 52 -4.90 -10.45 -4.00
CA ILE A 52 -5.29 -10.28 -5.38
C ILE A 52 -4.54 -11.28 -6.26
N ALA A 53 -3.25 -11.44 -6.02
CA ALA A 53 -2.46 -12.37 -6.80
C ALA A 53 -2.93 -13.80 -6.60
N MET A 54 -3.29 -14.15 -5.37
CA MET A 54 -3.75 -15.50 -5.09
C MET A 54 -5.07 -15.80 -5.75
N ARG A 55 -5.85 -14.77 -6.06
CA ARG A 55 -7.14 -14.96 -6.68
C ARG A 55 -7.12 -14.82 -8.18
N GLY A 56 -5.96 -14.97 -8.77
CA GLY A 56 -5.93 -14.97 -10.23
C GLY A 56 -5.46 -13.69 -10.86
N GLY A 57 -4.95 -12.79 -10.08
CA GLY A 57 -4.36 -11.61 -10.64
C GLY A 57 -5.33 -10.49 -10.86
N GLY A 58 -4.98 -9.58 -11.70
CA GLY A 58 -5.73 -8.40 -11.84
C GLY A 58 -6.47 -8.20 -13.14
N GLU A 59 -6.81 -9.27 -13.80
CA GLU A 59 -7.53 -9.14 -15.05
C GLU A 59 -8.91 -8.61 -14.72
N ILE A 60 -9.18 -7.45 -15.18
CA ILE A 60 -10.42 -6.81 -14.92
C ILE A 60 -11.65 -7.59 -15.24
N GLY A 61 -11.78 -8.11 -16.33
CA GLY A 61 -13.00 -8.78 -16.73
C GLY A 61 -13.28 -10.04 -15.94
N GLU A 62 -12.29 -10.56 -15.26
CA GLU A 62 -12.48 -11.79 -14.55
C GLU A 62 -12.37 -11.67 -13.07
N MET A 63 -12.27 -10.48 -12.57
CA MET A 63 -12.06 -10.30 -11.16
C MET A 63 -13.34 -10.50 -10.39
N HIS A 64 -13.25 -11.29 -9.36
CA HIS A 64 -14.39 -11.52 -8.51
C HIS A 64 -14.74 -10.22 -7.79
N GLU A 65 -15.99 -10.04 -7.44
CA GLU A 65 -16.43 -8.83 -6.80
C GLU A 65 -15.66 -8.53 -5.52
N SER A 66 -15.38 -9.55 -4.71
CA SER A 66 -14.65 -9.31 -3.48
C SER A 66 -13.22 -8.88 -3.78
N THR A 67 -12.64 -9.34 -4.88
CA THR A 67 -11.30 -8.94 -5.24
C THR A 67 -11.28 -7.50 -5.71
N ILE A 68 -12.33 -7.07 -6.37
CA ILE A 68 -12.43 -5.68 -6.79
C ILE A 68 -12.46 -4.78 -5.56
N GLY A 69 -13.17 -5.19 -4.53
CA GLY A 69 -13.21 -4.42 -3.29
C GLY A 69 -11.84 -4.30 -2.65
N ILE A 70 -11.10 -5.39 -2.63
CA ILE A 70 -9.76 -5.39 -2.06
C ILE A 70 -8.85 -4.48 -2.88
N GLN A 71 -8.99 -4.53 -4.19
CA GLN A 71 -8.18 -3.68 -5.05
C GLN A 71 -8.48 -2.20 -4.81
N ARG A 72 -9.74 -1.86 -4.61
CA ARG A 72 -10.08 -0.47 -4.31
C ARG A 72 -9.46 -0.01 -3.02
N GLU A 73 -9.45 -0.87 -2.01
CA GLU A 73 -8.86 -0.51 -0.73
C GLU A 73 -7.34 -0.38 -0.86
N MET A 74 -6.73 -1.22 -1.69
CA MET A 74 -5.31 -1.12 -1.92
C MET A 74 -4.98 0.22 -2.56
N ILE A 75 -5.79 0.64 -3.53
CA ILE A 75 -5.58 1.92 -4.18
C ILE A 75 -5.72 3.07 -3.20
N LYS A 76 -6.68 2.99 -2.30
CA LYS A 76 -6.83 4.00 -1.27
C LYS A 76 -5.59 4.05 -0.38
N GLY A 77 -5.03 2.89 -0.06
CA GLY A 77 -3.84 2.83 0.76
C GLY A 77 -2.65 3.46 0.07
N LEU A 78 -2.49 3.18 -1.22
CA LEU A 78 -1.41 3.76 -1.98
C LEU A 78 -1.57 5.27 -2.07
N ASP A 79 -2.79 5.75 -2.23
CA ASP A 79 -3.04 7.17 -2.29
C ASP A 79 -2.72 7.83 -0.95
N TRP A 80 -3.08 7.19 0.14
CA TRP A 80 -2.76 7.69 1.47
C TRP A 80 -1.24 7.82 1.61
N PHE A 81 -0.50 6.79 1.18
CA PHE A 81 0.94 6.79 1.29
C PHE A 81 1.54 7.93 0.48
N ARG A 82 1.07 8.10 -0.74
CA ARG A 82 1.58 9.15 -1.59
C ARG A 82 1.37 10.52 -0.98
N LYS A 83 0.25 10.71 -0.32
CA LYS A 83 -0.05 12.00 0.28
C LYS A 83 0.63 12.23 1.62
N ASN A 84 0.81 11.19 2.39
CA ASN A 84 1.34 11.35 3.73
C ASN A 84 2.81 11.01 3.89
N SER A 85 3.37 10.23 2.99
CA SER A 85 4.75 9.79 3.10
C SER A 85 5.34 9.66 1.70
N ALA A 86 5.39 10.78 1.01
CA ALA A 86 5.78 10.77 -0.39
C ALA A 86 7.14 10.15 -0.64
N LYS A 87 8.10 10.40 0.24
CA LYS A 87 9.41 9.86 0.04
C LYS A 87 9.42 8.34 0.17
N ALA A 88 8.73 7.83 1.17
CA ALA A 88 8.62 6.39 1.34
C ALA A 88 7.90 5.78 0.14
N TYR A 89 6.88 6.46 -0.36
CA TYR A 89 6.16 5.98 -1.52
C TYR A 89 7.11 5.85 -2.70
N MET A 90 7.95 6.84 -2.93
CA MET A 90 8.84 6.81 -4.06
C MET A 90 9.88 5.72 -3.95
N VAL A 91 10.34 5.42 -2.75
CA VAL A 91 11.33 4.38 -2.58
C VAL A 91 10.71 2.99 -2.64
N LEU A 92 9.57 2.82 -2.04
CA LEU A 92 9.02 1.49 -1.83
C LEU A 92 7.85 1.10 -2.73
N LEU A 93 7.06 2.05 -3.14
CA LEU A 93 5.81 1.74 -3.80
C LEU A 93 5.61 2.35 -5.17
N ASP A 94 6.54 3.18 -5.61
CA ASP A 94 6.38 3.87 -6.87
C ASP A 94 6.16 2.94 -8.05
N TRP A 95 6.70 1.73 -7.99
CA TRP A 95 6.57 0.81 -9.09
C TRP A 95 5.10 0.45 -9.38
N TYR A 96 4.21 0.63 -8.40
CA TYR A 96 2.81 0.35 -8.65
C TYR A 96 2.25 1.25 -9.74
N ASP A 97 2.71 2.48 -9.83
CA ASP A 97 2.24 3.36 -10.86
C ASP A 97 2.67 2.86 -12.22
N LYS A 98 3.85 2.27 -12.30
CA LYS A 98 4.36 1.80 -13.56
C LYS A 98 3.80 0.47 -13.98
N GLU A 99 3.30 -0.27 -13.00
CA GLU A 99 2.78 -1.57 -13.31
C GLU A 99 1.35 -1.57 -13.77
N ARG A 100 0.81 -0.49 -13.99
CA ARG A 100 -0.49 -0.44 -14.53
C ARG A 100 -1.61 -0.94 -13.73
N ILE A 101 -1.42 -1.09 -12.49
CA ILE A 101 -2.47 -1.58 -11.68
C ILE A 101 -3.57 -0.58 -11.68
N TRP A 102 -3.28 0.67 -12.02
CA TRP A 102 -4.29 1.63 -12.13
C TRP A 102 -4.57 2.06 -13.52
N SER A 103 -3.91 1.51 -14.43
CA SER A 103 -4.10 1.94 -15.79
C SER A 103 -5.42 1.54 -16.27
N ILE A 104 -6.18 0.94 -15.44
CA ILE A 104 -7.41 0.60 -15.85
C ILE A 104 -8.29 1.69 -15.59
N LYS A 105 -7.97 2.76 -15.16
CA LYS A 105 -8.87 3.78 -14.91
C LYS A 105 -9.68 4.14 -16.02
#